data_efbdecfd117486c07be22c2f98e1a6a8
#
_entry.id   efbdecfd117486c07be22c2f98e1a6a8
#
_cell.length_a   1.000
_cell.length_b   1.000
_cell.length_c   1.000
_cell.angle_alpha   90.00
_cell.angle_beta   90.00
_cell.angle_gamma   90.00
#
_symmetry.space_group_name_H-M   'P 1'
#
loop_
_entity.id
_entity.type
_entity.pdbx_description
1 polymer ?
#
loop_
_entity_poly.entity_id
_entity_poly.type
_entity_poly.pdbx_seq_one_letter_code
_entity_poly.pdbx_strand_id
1 'polypeptide(L)'
;MSVISFFRNTIIVGGLSLMSAPSAISSVWIESTNVELRNSLIVLAESGLIKAPIQQFPITWKSLLPELDALELKELTATQQLALRHVRHQLSQAQSGPQTRWYIGATDSEQVVQDYGDATYEEGKISLSRTMHGTNWAAKVQVNYRQDPFEGEPNKTLDGSYLAYNLNDWSFSLDSLPLRWGPAEHSSLLFSNNARPMPKIRIDYAPDYPPAGMNPFKISLFSAYQDDGYSNYNRVNGIRFSSQLFLHLWFGVSAIEQTADNRPDNRMLTADARTGFDWGAHQFSAYAELGIDRKLETDDKPAYTLGAQWMIGSEQHRHSITVEYSQLDGGEEHDFYALDDNQRQYFLNHQRNPGSPFPRKSETLSASYRQFSADGSAWIALLSRSKEKNDDTLSRALLRRTEPAFSGLITLSLQYLDGSSYDGEVGVQLSAEWRF
;
A
#
# COMPACT_ATOMS: atom_id res chain seq x y z
N MET A 1 28.63 -17.26 -6.48
CA MET A 1 27.72 -17.06 -7.64
C MET A 1 26.40 -16.63 -7.07
N SER A 2 26.09 -15.35 -7.16
CA SER A 2 24.92 -14.77 -6.50
C SER A 2 23.67 -15.02 -7.35
N VAL A 3 22.54 -15.30 -6.70
CA VAL A 3 21.21 -15.48 -7.29
C VAL A 3 20.81 -14.30 -8.21
N ILE A 4 21.42 -13.15 -8.02
CA ILE A 4 21.22 -11.90 -8.79
C ILE A 4 21.74 -12.01 -10.23
N SER A 5 22.79 -12.78 -10.50
CA SER A 5 23.25 -12.97 -11.88
C SER A 5 22.27 -13.82 -12.73
N PHE A 6 21.43 -14.60 -12.09
CA PHE A 6 20.44 -15.44 -12.75
C PHE A 6 19.26 -14.63 -13.30
N PHE A 7 18.85 -13.56 -12.61
CA PHE A 7 17.75 -12.71 -13.06
C PHE A 7 18.14 -11.74 -14.20
N ARG A 8 19.42 -11.48 -14.37
CA ARG A 8 19.88 -10.47 -15.32
C ARG A 8 19.97 -10.99 -16.76
N ASN A 9 20.07 -12.30 -16.96
CA ASN A 9 20.41 -12.88 -18.29
C ASN A 9 19.51 -14.03 -18.79
N THR A 10 18.39 -14.36 -18.15
CA THR A 10 17.57 -15.49 -18.61
C THR A 10 16.12 -15.08 -18.84
N ILE A 11 15.83 -14.54 -20.02
CA ILE A 11 14.48 -14.59 -20.59
C ILE A 11 14.32 -15.96 -21.22
N ILE A 12 13.84 -16.95 -20.49
CA ILE A 12 13.40 -18.21 -21.04
C ILE A 12 11.95 -18.04 -21.50
N VAL A 13 11.77 -17.88 -22.81
CA VAL A 13 10.47 -18.03 -23.46
C VAL A 13 10.17 -19.53 -23.50
N GLY A 14 9.63 -20.05 -22.41
CA GLY A 14 9.08 -21.41 -22.39
C GLY A 14 7.62 -21.36 -22.80
N GLY A 15 7.31 -21.91 -23.98
CA GLY A 15 5.94 -22.14 -24.43
C GLY A 15 5.23 -23.13 -23.49
N LEU A 16 4.30 -22.64 -22.68
CA LEU A 16 3.38 -23.48 -21.90
C LEU A 16 2.12 -23.73 -22.73
N SER A 17 1.94 -24.95 -23.12
CA SER A 17 0.70 -25.48 -23.70
C SER A 17 -0.45 -25.39 -22.69
N LEU A 18 -1.51 -24.68 -23.06
CA LEU A 18 -2.71 -24.47 -22.29
C LEU A 18 -3.55 -25.75 -22.21
N MET A 19 -3.62 -26.36 -21.05
CA MET A 19 -4.72 -27.24 -20.69
C MET A 19 -5.85 -26.42 -20.09
N SER A 20 -7.01 -26.44 -20.69
CA SER A 20 -8.25 -25.85 -20.21
C SER A 20 -8.78 -26.62 -19.01
N ALA A 21 -8.79 -26.01 -17.83
CA ALA A 21 -9.45 -26.50 -16.63
C ALA A 21 -10.46 -25.47 -16.10
N PRO A 22 -11.53 -25.87 -15.40
CA PRO A 22 -12.68 -25.03 -15.09
C PRO A 22 -12.35 -23.94 -14.07
N SER A 23 -13.05 -22.82 -14.23
CA SER A 23 -13.14 -21.60 -13.40
C SER A 23 -12.27 -21.55 -12.13
N ALA A 24 -11.13 -20.97 -12.26
CA ALA A 24 -10.21 -20.68 -11.17
C ALA A 24 -10.22 -19.18 -10.87
N ILE A 25 -10.02 -18.84 -9.61
CA ILE A 25 -9.90 -17.47 -9.11
C ILE A 25 -8.63 -16.85 -9.68
N SER A 26 -8.76 -15.77 -10.39
CA SER A 26 -7.77 -15.27 -11.32
C SER A 26 -6.66 -14.44 -10.72
N SER A 27 -6.89 -13.24 -10.24
CA SER A 27 -5.82 -12.47 -9.58
C SER A 27 -5.72 -12.92 -8.13
N VAL A 28 -4.54 -13.38 -7.70
CA VAL A 28 -4.36 -13.81 -6.30
C VAL A 28 -4.47 -12.60 -5.37
N TRP A 29 -4.00 -11.43 -5.82
CA TRP A 29 -3.76 -10.30 -4.93
C TRP A 29 -4.61 -9.07 -5.27
N ILE A 30 -5.11 -8.41 -4.22
CA ILE A 30 -5.51 -7.01 -4.21
C ILE A 30 -4.27 -6.20 -3.84
N GLU A 31 -3.82 -5.35 -4.74
CA GLU A 31 -2.65 -4.50 -4.53
C GLU A 31 -3.02 -3.24 -3.74
N SER A 32 -2.05 -2.66 -3.01
CA SER A 32 -2.25 -1.44 -2.23
C SER A 32 -2.45 -0.18 -3.08
N THR A 33 -2.21 -0.25 -4.38
CA THR A 33 -2.36 0.90 -5.30
C THR A 33 -3.80 1.23 -5.66
N ASN A 34 -4.76 0.34 -5.41
CA ASN A 34 -6.17 0.60 -5.70
C ASN A 34 -6.86 1.24 -4.48
N VAL A 35 -6.82 2.57 -4.42
CA VAL A 35 -7.35 3.38 -3.31
C VAL A 35 -8.87 3.21 -3.15
N GLU A 36 -9.61 3.19 -4.24
CA GLU A 36 -11.07 3.06 -4.21
C GLU A 36 -11.51 1.68 -3.73
N LEU A 37 -10.83 0.62 -4.19
CA LEU A 37 -11.11 -0.74 -3.72
C LEU A 37 -10.83 -0.88 -2.22
N ARG A 38 -9.69 -0.34 -1.74
CA ARG A 38 -9.40 -0.31 -0.31
C ARG A 38 -10.49 0.41 0.48
N ASN A 39 -10.91 1.59 0.03
CA ASN A 39 -11.96 2.37 0.68
C ASN A 39 -13.30 1.59 0.71
N SER A 40 -13.62 0.85 -0.35
CA SER A 40 -14.80 -0.02 -0.41
C SER A 40 -14.70 -1.20 0.57
N LEU A 41 -13.52 -1.82 0.71
CA LEU A 41 -13.27 -2.88 1.67
C LEU A 41 -13.38 -2.36 3.12
N ILE A 42 -12.89 -1.16 3.40
CA ILE A 42 -13.04 -0.51 4.71
C ILE A 42 -14.52 -0.34 5.06
N VAL A 43 -15.34 0.17 4.13
CA VAL A 43 -16.79 0.32 4.37
C VAL A 43 -17.40 -1.01 4.78
N LEU A 44 -17.14 -2.08 4.03
CA LEU A 44 -17.74 -3.39 4.32
C LEU A 44 -17.21 -3.99 5.63
N ALA A 45 -15.93 -3.84 5.92
CA ALA A 45 -15.34 -4.37 7.14
C ALA A 45 -15.89 -3.65 8.38
N GLU A 46 -15.87 -2.35 8.40
CA GLU A 46 -16.32 -1.55 9.54
C GLU A 46 -17.82 -1.65 9.81
N SER A 47 -18.60 -1.96 8.77
CA SER A 47 -20.01 -2.36 8.93
C SER A 47 -20.19 -3.80 9.43
N GLY A 48 -19.10 -4.55 9.69
CA GLY A 48 -19.15 -5.94 10.14
C GLY A 48 -19.55 -6.94 9.07
N LEU A 49 -19.59 -6.55 7.80
CA LEU A 49 -20.00 -7.38 6.67
C LEU A 49 -18.87 -8.29 6.18
N ILE A 50 -17.63 -7.89 6.37
CA ILE A 50 -16.44 -8.72 6.16
C ILE A 50 -15.54 -8.67 7.39
N LYS A 51 -14.92 -9.80 7.72
CA LYS A 51 -14.06 -9.97 8.90
C LYS A 51 -12.60 -10.16 8.54
N ALA A 52 -12.31 -10.43 7.27
CA ALA A 52 -10.96 -10.61 6.78
C ALA A 52 -10.09 -9.39 7.10
N PRO A 53 -8.80 -9.59 7.49
CA PRO A 53 -7.89 -8.50 7.76
C PRO A 53 -7.60 -7.66 6.50
N ILE A 54 -8.06 -6.41 6.48
CA ILE A 54 -7.91 -5.49 5.34
C ILE A 54 -6.77 -4.45 5.50
N GLN A 55 -6.01 -4.54 6.59
CA GLN A 55 -4.93 -3.59 6.92
C GLN A 55 -3.55 -4.12 6.54
N GLN A 56 -3.50 -5.19 5.75
CA GLN A 56 -2.26 -5.87 5.36
C GLN A 56 -2.28 -6.21 3.88
N PHE A 57 -1.75 -5.30 3.07
CA PHE A 57 -1.60 -5.51 1.63
C PHE A 57 -0.28 -6.17 1.27
N PRO A 58 -0.29 -7.01 0.21
CA PRO A 58 -1.42 -7.42 -0.62
C PRO A 58 -2.43 -8.30 0.12
N ILE A 59 -3.72 -8.20 -0.25
CA ILE A 59 -4.80 -9.05 0.26
C ILE A 59 -5.10 -10.12 -0.79
N THR A 60 -5.41 -11.35 -0.36
CA THR A 60 -5.87 -12.39 -1.28
C THR A 60 -7.36 -12.27 -1.55
N TRP A 61 -7.80 -12.32 -2.81
CA TRP A 61 -9.23 -12.40 -3.14
C TRP A 61 -9.89 -13.61 -2.48
N LYS A 62 -9.15 -14.72 -2.39
CA LYS A 62 -9.63 -15.96 -1.78
C LYS A 62 -10.14 -15.74 -0.34
N SER A 63 -9.44 -14.95 0.46
CA SER A 63 -9.84 -14.69 1.86
C SER A 63 -11.13 -13.88 2.01
N LEU A 64 -11.58 -13.22 0.94
CA LEU A 64 -12.80 -12.39 0.95
C LEU A 64 -14.01 -13.09 0.33
N LEU A 65 -13.79 -14.08 -0.54
CA LEU A 65 -14.86 -14.68 -1.33
C LEU A 65 -16.03 -15.24 -0.51
N PRO A 66 -15.81 -16.05 0.54
CA PRO A 66 -16.91 -16.63 1.31
C PRO A 66 -17.84 -15.57 1.93
N GLU A 67 -17.24 -14.46 2.37
CA GLU A 67 -17.99 -13.37 2.98
C GLU A 67 -18.71 -12.53 1.92
N LEU A 68 -18.06 -12.22 0.78
CA LEU A 68 -18.65 -11.45 -0.31
C LEU A 68 -19.82 -12.18 -0.99
N ASP A 69 -19.73 -13.49 -1.12
CA ASP A 69 -20.79 -14.31 -1.72
C ASP A 69 -22.04 -14.40 -0.82
N ALA A 70 -21.88 -14.31 0.49
CA ALA A 70 -22.96 -14.34 1.46
C ALA A 70 -23.78 -13.04 1.54
N LEU A 71 -23.28 -11.91 1.01
CA LEU A 71 -23.94 -10.61 1.13
C LEU A 71 -25.07 -10.43 0.08
N GLU A 72 -26.26 -10.01 0.54
CA GLU A 72 -27.37 -9.64 -0.32
C GLU A 72 -27.54 -8.11 -0.37
N LEU A 73 -27.53 -7.53 -1.58
CA LEU A 73 -27.60 -6.07 -1.77
C LEU A 73 -28.81 -5.41 -1.11
N LYS A 74 -29.98 -6.08 -1.13
CA LYS A 74 -31.24 -5.52 -0.59
C LYS A 74 -31.23 -5.26 0.91
N GLU A 75 -30.30 -5.88 1.64
CA GLU A 75 -30.17 -5.78 3.10
C GLU A 75 -29.19 -4.68 3.54
N LEU A 76 -28.53 -4.05 2.58
CA LEU A 76 -27.43 -3.09 2.81
C LEU A 76 -27.89 -1.65 2.66
N THR A 77 -27.25 -0.74 3.37
CA THR A 77 -27.39 0.71 3.17
C THR A 77 -26.84 1.12 1.80
N ALA A 78 -27.24 2.30 1.29
CA ALA A 78 -26.78 2.80 0.00
C ALA A 78 -25.23 2.87 -0.09
N THR A 79 -24.55 3.29 0.98
CA THR A 79 -23.08 3.33 1.07
C THR A 79 -22.47 1.93 0.95
N GLN A 80 -23.01 0.96 1.66
CA GLN A 80 -22.57 -0.43 1.63
C GLN A 80 -22.85 -1.09 0.26
N GLN A 81 -24.00 -0.79 -0.35
CA GLN A 81 -24.34 -1.27 -1.69
C GLN A 81 -23.34 -0.78 -2.74
N LEU A 82 -23.00 0.51 -2.73
CA LEU A 82 -22.01 1.07 -3.64
C LEU A 82 -20.64 0.39 -3.43
N ALA A 83 -20.22 0.22 -2.18
CA ALA A 83 -18.98 -0.46 -1.84
C ALA A 83 -18.97 -1.93 -2.34
N LEU A 84 -20.04 -2.68 -2.08
CA LEU A 84 -20.14 -4.09 -2.50
C LEU A 84 -20.19 -4.24 -4.03
N ARG A 85 -20.93 -3.36 -4.73
CA ARG A 85 -20.92 -3.35 -6.21
C ARG A 85 -19.52 -3.13 -6.77
N HIS A 86 -18.77 -2.17 -6.20
CA HIS A 86 -17.40 -1.89 -6.63
C HIS A 86 -16.48 -3.08 -6.35
N VAL A 87 -16.50 -3.67 -5.15
CA VAL A 87 -15.68 -4.84 -4.81
C VAL A 87 -16.00 -6.01 -5.73
N ARG A 88 -17.29 -6.31 -5.98
CA ARG A 88 -17.70 -7.39 -6.90
C ARG A 88 -17.32 -7.11 -8.34
N HIS A 89 -17.37 -5.85 -8.79
CA HIS A 89 -16.89 -5.48 -10.13
C HIS A 89 -15.40 -5.74 -10.27
N GLN A 90 -14.58 -5.33 -9.31
CA GLN A 90 -13.13 -5.58 -9.30
C GLN A 90 -12.82 -7.09 -9.23
N LEU A 91 -13.57 -7.85 -8.44
CA LEU A 91 -13.46 -9.31 -8.38
C LEU A 91 -13.80 -9.95 -9.73
N SER A 92 -14.90 -9.54 -10.37
CA SER A 92 -15.30 -10.03 -11.69
C SER A 92 -14.23 -9.73 -12.75
N GLN A 93 -13.65 -8.54 -12.74
CA GLN A 93 -12.52 -8.21 -13.61
C GLN A 93 -11.32 -9.12 -13.30
N ALA A 94 -10.99 -9.29 -12.03
CA ALA A 94 -9.93 -10.19 -11.62
C ALA A 94 -10.18 -11.65 -12.07
N GLN A 95 -11.40 -12.10 -12.26
CA GLN A 95 -11.79 -13.44 -12.71
C GLN A 95 -11.95 -13.58 -14.22
N SER A 96 -11.99 -12.51 -14.98
CA SER A 96 -12.38 -12.55 -16.42
C SER A 96 -11.32 -13.09 -17.38
N GLY A 97 -10.17 -13.56 -16.89
CA GLY A 97 -9.09 -14.09 -17.70
C GLY A 97 -7.83 -13.20 -17.71
N PRO A 98 -6.91 -13.45 -18.64
CA PRO A 98 -5.68 -12.65 -18.72
C PRO A 98 -5.98 -11.17 -18.95
N GLN A 99 -5.40 -10.30 -18.12
CA GLN A 99 -5.59 -8.86 -18.22
C GLN A 99 -4.30 -8.17 -18.66
N THR A 100 -4.44 -7.21 -19.56
CA THR A 100 -3.36 -6.32 -19.96
C THR A 100 -3.67 -4.92 -19.45
N ARG A 101 -2.69 -4.27 -18.81
CA ARG A 101 -2.81 -2.89 -18.34
C ARG A 101 -1.71 -2.05 -18.96
N TRP A 102 -2.12 -0.89 -19.47
CA TRP A 102 -1.24 0.15 -19.95
C TRP A 102 -1.37 1.35 -19.02
N TYR A 103 -0.25 1.97 -18.71
CA TYR A 103 -0.20 3.23 -17.97
C TYR A 103 0.83 4.14 -18.60
N ILE A 104 0.48 5.41 -18.71
CA ILE A 104 1.37 6.49 -19.08
C ILE A 104 1.15 7.66 -18.13
N GLY A 105 2.21 8.27 -17.63
CA GLY A 105 2.15 9.43 -16.77
C GLY A 105 3.32 10.36 -17.06
N ALA A 106 3.09 11.66 -16.88
CA ALA A 106 4.12 12.69 -16.96
C ALA A 106 3.83 13.79 -15.95
N THR A 107 4.88 14.38 -15.40
CA THR A 107 4.83 15.51 -14.48
C THR A 107 5.91 16.54 -14.85
N ASP A 108 5.71 17.79 -14.48
CA ASP A 108 6.66 18.87 -14.65
C ASP A 108 7.61 19.05 -13.46
N SER A 109 7.37 18.30 -12.38
CA SER A 109 8.14 18.39 -11.15
C SER A 109 8.11 17.07 -10.37
N GLU A 110 9.05 16.88 -9.47
CA GLU A 110 9.07 15.72 -8.57
C GLU A 110 7.78 15.64 -7.75
N GLN A 111 7.18 14.44 -7.71
CA GLN A 111 5.97 14.20 -6.92
C GLN A 111 6.36 13.92 -5.46
N VAL A 112 6.29 14.94 -4.62
CA VAL A 112 6.61 14.86 -3.17
C VAL A 112 5.37 14.63 -2.31
N VAL A 113 4.20 15.07 -2.79
CA VAL A 113 2.94 14.86 -2.08
C VAL A 113 2.40 13.47 -2.42
N GLN A 114 2.45 12.57 -1.45
CA GLN A 114 1.99 11.19 -1.60
C GLN A 114 0.64 11.02 -0.90
N ASP A 115 -0.31 10.41 -1.60
CA ASP A 115 -1.55 9.89 -1.02
C ASP A 115 -1.49 8.35 -0.96
N TYR A 116 -2.46 7.73 -0.33
CA TYR A 116 -2.57 6.27 -0.37
C TYR A 116 -2.61 5.77 -1.82
N GLY A 117 -1.81 4.77 -2.12
CA GLY A 117 -1.76 4.18 -3.47
C GLY A 117 -0.78 4.83 -4.44
N ASP A 118 -0.30 6.02 -4.16
CA ASP A 118 0.70 6.69 -5.00
C ASP A 118 2.05 5.97 -4.92
N ALA A 119 2.73 5.90 -6.04
CA ALA A 119 4.05 5.28 -6.19
C ALA A 119 4.82 5.87 -7.38
N THR A 120 4.68 7.17 -7.63
CA THR A 120 5.33 7.88 -8.75
C THR A 120 6.30 8.91 -8.21
N TYR A 121 7.55 8.81 -8.67
CA TYR A 121 8.67 9.68 -8.27
C TYR A 121 9.46 10.16 -9.46
N GLU A 122 9.10 9.74 -10.64
CA GLU A 122 9.72 10.06 -11.92
C GLU A 122 8.94 11.13 -12.65
N GLU A 123 9.62 11.95 -13.47
CA GLU A 123 8.98 12.93 -14.35
C GLU A 123 8.11 12.29 -15.43
N GLY A 124 8.48 11.09 -15.87
CA GLY A 124 7.70 10.32 -16.83
C GLY A 124 7.71 8.83 -16.56
N LYS A 125 6.57 8.16 -16.83
CA LYS A 125 6.44 6.71 -16.68
C LYS A 125 5.57 6.10 -17.75
N ILE A 126 6.06 5.03 -18.34
CA ILE A 126 5.26 4.13 -19.17
C ILE A 126 5.34 2.76 -18.54
N SER A 127 4.19 2.13 -18.31
CA SER A 127 4.11 0.76 -17.78
C SER A 127 3.21 -0.11 -18.63
N LEU A 128 3.67 -1.31 -18.89
CA LEU A 128 2.90 -2.36 -19.51
C LEU A 128 2.89 -3.57 -18.58
N SER A 129 1.72 -4.06 -18.24
CA SER A 129 1.62 -5.30 -17.48
C SER A 129 0.64 -6.28 -18.10
N ARG A 130 0.92 -7.57 -17.91
CA ARG A 130 0.03 -8.67 -18.24
C ARG A 130 -0.08 -9.61 -17.06
N THR A 131 -1.32 -9.85 -16.63
CA THR A 131 -1.65 -10.81 -15.58
C THR A 131 -2.21 -12.06 -16.22
N MET A 132 -1.76 -13.22 -15.75
CA MET A 132 -2.22 -14.54 -16.15
C MET A 132 -2.45 -15.38 -14.89
N HIS A 133 -3.34 -16.34 -14.97
CA HIS A 133 -3.67 -17.18 -13.83
C HIS A 133 -4.13 -18.57 -14.26
N GLY A 134 -3.99 -19.51 -13.36
CA GLY A 134 -4.58 -20.84 -13.42
C GLY A 134 -5.36 -21.13 -12.12
N THR A 135 -5.62 -22.39 -11.85
CA THR A 135 -6.40 -22.81 -10.68
C THR A 135 -5.74 -22.39 -9.35
N ASN A 136 -4.44 -22.63 -9.23
CA ASN A 136 -3.68 -22.44 -7.99
C ASN A 136 -2.50 -21.48 -8.17
N TRP A 137 -2.33 -20.87 -9.31
CA TRP A 137 -1.22 -19.97 -9.55
C TRP A 137 -1.67 -18.71 -10.29
N ALA A 138 -0.95 -17.64 -10.07
CA ALA A 138 -1.06 -16.44 -10.88
C ALA A 138 0.31 -15.81 -11.09
N ALA A 139 0.47 -15.17 -12.23
CA ALA A 139 1.67 -14.42 -12.57
C ALA A 139 1.29 -13.09 -13.19
N LYS A 140 2.03 -12.05 -12.81
CA LYS A 140 1.97 -10.72 -13.44
C LYS A 140 3.38 -10.34 -13.83
N VAL A 141 3.55 -10.01 -15.09
CA VAL A 141 4.78 -9.39 -15.58
C VAL A 141 4.46 -7.93 -15.85
N GLN A 142 5.19 -7.04 -15.21
CA GLN A 142 5.08 -5.60 -15.41
C GLN A 142 6.44 -5.05 -15.78
N VAL A 143 6.49 -4.33 -16.89
CA VAL A 143 7.68 -3.62 -17.36
C VAL A 143 7.39 -2.14 -17.25
N ASN A 144 8.27 -1.42 -16.57
CA ASN A 144 8.20 0.03 -16.42
C ASN A 144 9.40 0.66 -17.12
N TYR A 145 9.15 1.69 -17.89
CA TYR A 145 10.15 2.66 -18.33
C TYR A 145 9.89 3.98 -17.61
N ARG A 146 10.95 4.55 -17.02
CA ARG A 146 10.89 5.75 -16.20
C ARG A 146 11.87 6.78 -16.79
N GLN A 147 11.38 7.99 -16.99
CA GLN A 147 12.18 9.13 -17.37
C GLN A 147 12.54 9.91 -16.13
N ASP A 148 13.80 10.29 -16.01
CA ASP A 148 14.35 11.02 -14.87
C ASP A 148 13.88 10.42 -13.53
N PRO A 149 14.21 9.13 -13.27
CA PRO A 149 13.90 8.51 -12.01
C PRO A 149 14.70 9.17 -10.90
N PHE A 150 14.23 9.02 -9.66
CA PHE A 150 14.94 9.52 -8.50
C PHE A 150 16.42 9.05 -8.52
N GLU A 151 17.31 9.88 -7.98
CA GLU A 151 18.77 9.68 -8.06
C GLU A 151 19.21 8.26 -7.69
N GLY A 152 20.00 7.64 -8.57
CA GLY A 152 20.49 6.26 -8.39
C GLY A 152 19.52 5.16 -8.78
N GLU A 153 18.28 5.48 -9.18
CA GLU A 153 17.31 4.47 -9.60
C GLU A 153 17.42 4.11 -11.09
N PRO A 154 17.14 2.84 -11.47
CA PRO A 154 17.18 2.43 -12.86
C PRO A 154 15.97 2.96 -13.66
N ASN A 155 16.21 3.33 -14.92
CA ASN A 155 15.14 3.73 -15.84
C ASN A 155 14.18 2.58 -16.21
N LYS A 156 14.62 1.34 -16.08
CA LYS A 156 13.82 0.15 -16.43
C LYS A 156 13.68 -0.74 -15.21
N THR A 157 12.45 -1.09 -14.85
CA THR A 157 12.14 -1.92 -13.68
C THR A 157 11.08 -2.96 -13.98
N LEU A 158 11.06 -4.00 -13.14
CA LEU A 158 10.01 -5.02 -13.10
C LEU A 158 9.11 -4.87 -11.85
N ASP A 159 9.11 -3.70 -11.23
CA ASP A 159 8.28 -3.40 -10.07
C ASP A 159 6.81 -3.63 -10.39
N GLY A 160 6.11 -4.28 -9.47
CA GLY A 160 4.73 -4.72 -9.69
C GLY A 160 4.59 -6.12 -10.28
N SER A 161 5.70 -6.81 -10.61
CA SER A 161 5.67 -8.19 -11.09
C SER A 161 5.57 -9.20 -9.95
N TYR A 162 4.92 -10.33 -10.21
CA TYR A 162 4.87 -11.45 -9.27
C TYR A 162 4.66 -12.79 -9.95
N LEU A 163 5.08 -13.84 -9.26
CA LEU A 163 4.67 -15.22 -9.47
C LEU A 163 4.16 -15.74 -8.12
N ALA A 164 2.93 -16.23 -8.08
CA ALA A 164 2.29 -16.72 -6.86
C ALA A 164 1.70 -18.11 -7.06
N TYR A 165 1.73 -18.91 -6.01
CA TYR A 165 1.11 -20.21 -5.93
C TYR A 165 0.36 -20.38 -4.62
N ASN A 166 -0.90 -20.82 -4.73
CA ASN A 166 -1.78 -21.07 -3.58
C ASN A 166 -1.88 -22.58 -3.32
N LEU A 167 -1.71 -22.95 -2.08
CA LEU A 167 -1.90 -24.32 -1.60
C LEU A 167 -2.75 -24.28 -0.33
N ASN A 168 -4.03 -24.60 -0.43
CA ASN A 168 -4.99 -24.47 0.64
C ASN A 168 -4.94 -23.04 1.23
N ASP A 169 -4.69 -22.88 2.52
CA ASP A 169 -4.62 -21.61 3.24
C ASP A 169 -3.28 -20.88 3.09
N TRP A 170 -2.33 -21.46 2.37
CA TRP A 170 -1.00 -20.91 2.14
C TRP A 170 -0.90 -20.26 0.75
N SER A 171 -0.22 -19.14 0.71
CA SER A 171 0.18 -18.48 -0.54
C SER A 171 1.68 -18.24 -0.54
N PHE A 172 2.35 -18.70 -1.57
CA PHE A 172 3.78 -18.53 -1.77
C PHE A 172 3.98 -17.57 -2.94
N SER A 173 4.84 -16.58 -2.80
CA SER A 173 5.12 -15.65 -3.91
C SER A 173 6.60 -15.29 -3.99
N LEU A 174 7.01 -15.06 -5.24
CA LEU A 174 8.20 -14.30 -5.60
C LEU A 174 7.67 -13.02 -6.22
N ASP A 175 7.85 -11.89 -5.57
CA ASP A 175 7.19 -10.67 -6.00
C ASP A 175 8.02 -9.41 -5.77
N SER A 176 7.66 -8.37 -6.52
CA SER A 176 8.07 -6.99 -6.32
C SER A 176 6.82 -6.12 -6.18
N LEU A 177 5.87 -6.56 -5.33
CA LEU A 177 4.68 -5.81 -5.00
C LEU A 177 4.93 -4.88 -3.79
N PRO A 178 4.34 -3.69 -3.78
CA PRO A 178 4.40 -2.86 -2.59
C PRO A 178 3.69 -3.54 -1.42
N LEU A 179 4.34 -3.55 -0.27
CA LEU A 179 3.72 -3.91 1.00
C LEU A 179 3.11 -2.64 1.59
N ARG A 180 1.93 -2.77 2.19
CA ARG A 180 1.40 -1.74 3.06
C ARG A 180 0.83 -2.41 4.30
N TRP A 181 1.44 -2.09 5.43
CA TRP A 181 1.12 -2.67 6.73
C TRP A 181 0.67 -1.59 7.69
N GLY A 182 -0.56 -1.69 8.17
CA GLY A 182 -1.17 -0.73 9.07
C GLY A 182 -2.41 -0.06 8.48
N PRO A 183 -3.22 0.60 9.33
CA PRO A 183 -4.48 1.24 8.98
C PRO A 183 -4.33 2.67 8.45
N ALA A 184 -3.17 3.31 8.63
CA ALA A 184 -2.96 4.72 8.31
C ALA A 184 -3.21 5.04 6.84
N GLU A 185 -3.74 6.23 6.56
CA GLU A 185 -4.09 6.70 5.21
C GLU A 185 -2.92 7.44 4.56
N HIS A 186 -2.20 8.26 5.34
CA HIS A 186 -1.14 9.11 4.82
C HIS A 186 0.25 8.68 5.28
N SER A 187 0.37 8.03 6.44
CA SER A 187 1.63 7.66 7.05
C SER A 187 1.58 6.29 7.70
N SER A 188 2.07 5.27 7.02
CA SER A 188 2.34 3.97 7.66
C SER A 188 3.76 3.93 8.19
N LEU A 189 3.98 3.33 9.36
CA LEU A 189 5.27 3.36 10.02
C LEU A 189 6.31 2.42 9.39
N LEU A 190 5.94 1.24 8.88
CA LEU A 190 6.91 0.29 8.33
C LEU A 190 6.91 0.22 6.81
N PHE A 191 5.74 0.02 6.20
CA PHE A 191 5.62 -0.16 4.77
C PHE A 191 4.43 0.61 4.20
N SER A 192 4.72 1.38 3.17
CA SER A 192 3.76 2.11 2.36
C SER A 192 4.19 2.03 0.88
N ASN A 193 3.57 2.85 0.05
CA ASN A 193 3.99 3.02 -1.34
C ASN A 193 5.03 4.16 -1.50
N ASN A 194 5.60 4.67 -0.40
CA ASN A 194 6.53 5.79 -0.46
C ASN A 194 7.90 5.43 -1.08
N ALA A 195 8.37 4.20 -0.90
CA ALA A 195 9.56 3.70 -1.59
C ALA A 195 9.20 2.66 -2.64
N ARG A 196 10.09 2.43 -3.58
CA ARG A 196 9.94 1.34 -4.55
C ARG A 196 9.79 -0.01 -3.84
N PRO A 197 8.99 -0.93 -4.39
CA PRO A 197 8.84 -2.24 -3.80
C PRO A 197 10.13 -3.05 -3.90
N MET A 198 10.54 -3.66 -2.80
CA MET A 198 11.68 -4.56 -2.74
C MET A 198 11.33 -5.90 -3.38
N PRO A 199 12.20 -6.50 -4.23
CA PRO A 199 12.09 -7.90 -4.66
C PRO A 199 12.16 -8.82 -3.45
N LYS A 200 11.19 -9.74 -3.32
CA LYS A 200 11.06 -10.58 -2.12
C LYS A 200 10.48 -11.96 -2.40
N ILE A 201 10.80 -12.88 -1.50
CA ILE A 201 10.06 -14.13 -1.32
C ILE A 201 9.10 -13.88 -0.16
N ARG A 202 7.82 -14.25 -0.34
CA ARG A 202 6.80 -14.04 0.68
C ARG A 202 5.94 -15.30 0.82
N ILE A 203 5.56 -15.57 2.07
CA ILE A 203 4.66 -16.64 2.46
C ILE A 203 3.55 -16.03 3.28
N ASP A 204 2.32 -16.19 2.84
CA ASP A 204 1.12 -15.78 3.58
C ASP A 204 0.34 -17.02 4.02
N TYR A 205 -0.16 -16.99 5.24
CA TYR A 205 -1.10 -17.95 5.78
C TYR A 205 -2.38 -17.25 6.21
N ALA A 206 -3.50 -17.60 5.60
CA ALA A 206 -4.82 -17.04 5.89
C ALA A 206 -5.85 -18.16 5.78
N PRO A 207 -6.22 -18.81 6.89
CA PRO A 207 -7.13 -19.94 6.85
C PRO A 207 -8.56 -19.52 6.51
N ASP A 208 -9.19 -20.25 5.58
CA ASP A 208 -10.60 -20.06 5.23
C ASP A 208 -11.51 -20.37 6.42
N TYR A 209 -11.08 -21.34 7.25
CA TYR A 209 -11.75 -21.75 8.48
C TYR A 209 -10.78 -21.64 9.65
N PRO A 210 -10.75 -20.50 10.35
CA PRO A 210 -9.87 -20.35 11.50
C PRO A 210 -10.22 -21.35 12.60
N PRO A 211 -9.26 -21.73 13.46
CA PRO A 211 -9.51 -22.62 14.60
C PRO A 211 -10.65 -22.11 15.47
N ALA A 212 -11.36 -23.05 16.12
CA ALA A 212 -12.50 -22.71 16.97
C ALA A 212 -12.14 -21.65 18.03
N GLY A 213 -12.92 -20.58 18.09
CA GLY A 213 -12.70 -19.45 18.99
C GLY A 213 -11.76 -18.37 18.46
N MET A 214 -11.20 -18.52 17.26
CA MET A 214 -10.42 -17.49 16.59
C MET A 214 -11.23 -16.80 15.48
N ASN A 215 -11.06 -15.50 15.36
CA ASN A 215 -11.56 -14.73 14.20
C ASN A 215 -10.62 -14.90 12.99
N PRO A 216 -11.06 -14.55 11.79
CA PRO A 216 -10.20 -14.52 10.62
C PRO A 216 -8.90 -13.76 10.88
N PHE A 217 -7.80 -14.36 10.48
CA PHE A 217 -6.48 -13.78 10.66
C PHE A 217 -5.58 -14.03 9.45
N LYS A 218 -4.52 -13.27 9.35
CA LYS A 218 -3.48 -13.44 8.35
C LYS A 218 -2.11 -13.32 9.01
N ILE A 219 -1.20 -14.23 8.62
CA ILE A 219 0.23 -14.15 8.92
C ILE A 219 0.96 -13.96 7.60
N SER A 220 1.86 -13.01 7.53
CA SER A 220 2.80 -12.85 6.41
C SER A 220 4.24 -12.93 6.90
N LEU A 221 5.04 -13.67 6.17
CA LEU A 221 6.48 -13.76 6.32
C LEU A 221 7.13 -13.36 4.99
N PHE A 222 8.18 -12.57 5.02
CA PHE A 222 8.94 -12.28 3.82
C PHE A 222 10.43 -12.11 4.09
N SER A 223 11.22 -12.33 3.04
CA SER A 223 12.63 -11.97 2.95
C SER A 223 12.84 -11.19 1.66
N ALA A 224 13.28 -9.95 1.77
CA ALA A 224 13.44 -9.01 0.67
C ALA A 224 14.89 -8.59 0.50
N TYR A 225 15.24 -8.24 -0.73
CA TYR A 225 16.47 -7.52 -1.03
C TYR A 225 16.18 -6.02 -1.02
N GLN A 226 17.00 -5.27 -0.27
CA GLN A 226 16.92 -3.82 -0.15
C GLN A 226 18.16 -3.20 -0.80
N ASP A 227 17.95 -2.15 -1.58
CA ASP A 227 18.99 -1.29 -2.10
C ASP A 227 18.89 0.07 -1.41
N ASP A 228 19.78 0.34 -0.48
CA ASP A 228 19.81 1.62 0.25
C ASP A 228 20.62 2.71 -0.46
N GLY A 229 21.21 2.37 -1.61
CA GLY A 229 22.06 3.28 -2.39
C GLY A 229 23.48 3.48 -1.81
N TYR A 230 23.74 3.00 -0.60
CA TYR A 230 25.00 3.18 0.10
C TYR A 230 25.75 1.88 0.39
N SER A 231 25.01 0.79 0.62
CA SER A 231 25.58 -0.52 0.87
C SER A 231 25.15 -1.52 -0.19
N ASN A 232 26.06 -2.41 -0.55
CA ASN A 232 25.81 -3.32 -1.66
C ASN A 232 24.79 -4.43 -1.34
N TYR A 233 24.44 -4.68 -0.08
CA TYR A 233 23.56 -5.81 0.28
C TYR A 233 22.88 -5.58 1.62
N ASN A 234 21.64 -5.19 1.59
CA ASN A 234 20.77 -5.23 2.76
C ASN A 234 19.64 -6.24 2.51
N ARG A 235 19.40 -7.06 3.50
CA ARG A 235 18.25 -7.95 3.53
C ARG A 235 17.27 -7.46 4.58
N VAL A 236 16.00 -7.41 4.22
CA VAL A 236 14.92 -7.13 5.15
C VAL A 236 14.09 -8.39 5.29
N ASN A 237 14.01 -8.92 6.50
CA ASN A 237 13.10 -9.99 6.87
C ASN A 237 11.95 -9.38 7.65
N GLY A 238 10.74 -9.87 7.44
CA GLY A 238 9.59 -9.35 8.15
C GLY A 238 8.55 -10.40 8.43
N ILE A 239 7.83 -10.17 9.52
CA ILE A 239 6.65 -10.93 9.93
C ILE A 239 5.55 -9.95 10.32
N ARG A 240 4.33 -10.24 9.91
CA ARG A 240 3.12 -9.57 10.38
C ARG A 240 2.03 -10.57 10.70
N PHE A 241 1.39 -10.35 11.83
CA PHE A 241 0.12 -10.96 12.21
C PHE A 241 -0.97 -9.89 12.19
N SER A 242 -2.13 -10.18 11.64
CA SER A 242 -3.30 -9.31 11.71
C SER A 242 -4.59 -10.13 11.86
N SER A 243 -5.52 -9.64 12.67
CA SER A 243 -6.79 -10.30 12.94
C SER A 243 -7.85 -9.30 13.36
N GLN A 244 -9.10 -9.72 13.31
CA GLN A 244 -10.20 -9.06 13.99
C GLN A 244 -10.22 -9.56 15.44
N LEU A 245 -10.14 -8.65 16.42
CA LEU A 245 -10.18 -9.03 17.85
C LEU A 245 -11.61 -9.14 18.36
N PHE A 246 -12.42 -8.11 18.06
CA PHE A 246 -13.85 -8.04 18.37
C PHE A 246 -14.60 -7.56 17.14
N LEU A 247 -15.92 -7.59 17.17
CA LEU A 247 -16.73 -6.97 16.14
C LEU A 247 -16.28 -5.51 15.96
N HIS A 248 -15.93 -5.15 14.73
CA HIS A 248 -15.45 -3.82 14.35
C HIS A 248 -14.06 -3.38 14.90
N LEU A 249 -13.30 -4.26 15.53
CA LEU A 249 -11.93 -3.96 15.97
C LEU A 249 -10.92 -4.90 15.32
N TRP A 250 -10.09 -4.36 14.48
CA TRP A 250 -8.95 -5.05 13.87
C TRP A 250 -7.66 -4.60 14.53
N PHE A 251 -6.71 -5.50 14.62
CA PHE A 251 -5.37 -5.20 15.11
C PHE A 251 -4.30 -5.90 14.28
N GLY A 252 -3.10 -5.40 14.34
CA GLY A 252 -1.93 -5.97 13.72
C GLY A 252 -0.68 -5.78 14.57
N VAL A 253 0.25 -6.70 14.42
CA VAL A 253 1.60 -6.61 15.02
C VAL A 253 2.59 -6.99 13.95
N SER A 254 3.64 -6.22 13.81
CA SER A 254 4.69 -6.46 12.81
C SER A 254 6.07 -6.37 13.45
N ALA A 255 6.98 -7.19 12.95
CA ALA A 255 8.39 -7.10 13.25
C ALA A 255 9.19 -7.16 11.94
N ILE A 256 10.20 -6.33 11.83
CA ILE A 256 11.19 -6.41 10.75
C ILE A 256 12.60 -6.46 11.32
N GLU A 257 13.47 -7.14 10.60
CA GLU A 257 14.89 -7.17 10.85
C GLU A 257 15.61 -6.83 9.55
N GLN A 258 16.43 -5.81 9.62
CA GLN A 258 17.32 -5.42 8.53
C GLN A 258 18.73 -5.91 8.85
N THR A 259 19.31 -6.68 7.95
CA THR A 259 20.66 -7.22 8.09
C THR A 259 21.54 -6.73 6.95
N ALA A 260 22.77 -6.35 7.28
CA ALA A 260 23.79 -5.96 6.32
C ALA A 260 25.15 -6.53 6.73
N ASP A 261 26.00 -6.82 5.75
CA ASP A 261 27.36 -7.25 6.02
C ASP A 261 28.15 -6.16 6.78
N ASN A 262 28.80 -6.57 7.89
CA ASN A 262 29.64 -5.71 8.73
C ASN A 262 28.91 -4.56 9.47
N ARG A 263 27.62 -4.67 9.72
CA ARG A 263 26.82 -3.69 10.47
C ARG A 263 25.96 -4.38 11.53
N PRO A 264 25.60 -3.68 12.62
CA PRO A 264 24.63 -4.21 13.55
C PRO A 264 23.24 -4.33 12.87
N ASP A 265 22.53 -5.41 13.17
CA ASP A 265 21.16 -5.61 12.73
C ASP A 265 20.26 -4.53 13.30
N ASN A 266 19.37 -3.99 12.47
CA ASN A 266 18.30 -3.11 12.92
C ASN A 266 16.99 -3.91 13.05
N ARG A 267 16.23 -3.65 14.11
CA ARG A 267 14.93 -4.28 14.36
C ARG A 267 13.91 -3.24 14.71
N MET A 268 12.78 -3.29 14.03
CA MET A 268 11.64 -2.42 14.26
C MET A 268 10.41 -3.28 14.55
N LEU A 269 9.63 -2.83 15.52
CA LEU A 269 8.36 -3.45 15.91
C LEU A 269 7.26 -2.42 15.75
N THR A 270 6.11 -2.84 15.23
CA THR A 270 4.91 -1.99 15.22
C THR A 270 3.70 -2.77 15.71
N ALA A 271 2.80 -2.04 16.34
CA ALA A 271 1.45 -2.50 16.64
C ALA A 271 0.45 -1.49 16.12
N ASP A 272 -0.66 -1.97 15.60
CA ASP A 272 -1.71 -1.10 15.07
C ASP A 272 -3.09 -1.64 15.43
N ALA A 273 -4.06 -0.72 15.46
CA ALA A 273 -5.45 -1.04 15.64
C ALA A 273 -6.33 -0.09 14.83
N ARG A 274 -7.49 -0.59 14.37
CA ARG A 274 -8.52 0.19 13.70
C ARG A 274 -9.89 -0.29 14.16
N THR A 275 -10.77 0.66 14.43
CA THR A 275 -12.17 0.39 14.75
C THR A 275 -13.08 1.33 13.98
N GLY A 276 -14.30 0.88 13.68
CA GLY A 276 -15.31 1.69 13.05
C GLY A 276 -16.70 1.29 13.46
N PHE A 277 -17.66 2.17 13.24
CA PHE A 277 -19.07 1.94 13.49
C PHE A 277 -19.96 2.75 12.56
N ASP A 278 -21.13 2.24 12.29
CA ASP A 278 -22.14 2.93 11.48
C ASP A 278 -23.14 3.69 12.38
N TRP A 279 -23.47 4.91 11.97
CA TRP A 279 -24.54 5.70 12.58
C TRP A 279 -25.45 6.27 11.48
N GLY A 280 -26.54 5.58 11.23
CA GLY A 280 -27.41 5.89 10.11
C GLY A 280 -26.72 5.73 8.77
N ALA A 281 -26.63 6.80 7.99
CA ALA A 281 -25.90 6.82 6.72
C ALA A 281 -24.41 7.12 6.86
N HIS A 282 -23.95 7.44 8.08
CA HIS A 282 -22.58 7.82 8.38
C HIS A 282 -21.80 6.63 8.91
N GLN A 283 -20.53 6.57 8.56
CA GLN A 283 -19.56 5.64 9.12
C GLN A 283 -18.41 6.44 9.73
N PHE A 284 -18.03 6.08 10.94
CA PHE A 284 -16.93 6.69 11.68
C PHE A 284 -15.89 5.65 12.01
N SER A 285 -14.63 6.01 11.86
CA SER A 285 -13.50 5.15 12.17
C SER A 285 -12.45 5.91 12.97
N ALA A 286 -11.73 5.16 13.78
CA ALA A 286 -10.51 5.63 14.44
C ALA A 286 -9.44 4.55 14.31
N TYR A 287 -8.18 4.98 14.23
CA TYR A 287 -7.05 4.06 14.15
C TYR A 287 -5.80 4.65 14.78
N ALA A 288 -4.90 3.76 15.16
CA ALA A 288 -3.59 4.10 15.69
C ALA A 288 -2.54 3.11 15.19
N GLU A 289 -1.33 3.60 14.97
CA GLU A 289 -0.11 2.83 14.80
C GLU A 289 0.91 3.28 15.84
N LEU A 290 1.65 2.35 16.41
CA LEU A 290 2.76 2.59 17.34
C LEU A 290 3.97 1.83 16.85
N GLY A 291 5.12 2.47 16.80
CA GLY A 291 6.37 1.87 16.36
C GLY A 291 7.51 2.12 17.36
N ILE A 292 8.30 1.08 17.59
CA ILE A 292 9.53 1.15 18.37
C ILE A 292 10.66 0.49 17.59
N ASP A 293 11.87 0.98 17.75
CA ASP A 293 13.06 0.33 17.25
C ASP A 293 13.85 -0.36 18.41
N ARG A 294 14.90 -1.10 18.05
CA ARG A 294 15.70 -1.86 19.02
C ARG A 294 16.50 -0.97 19.98
N LYS A 295 16.74 0.28 19.62
CA LYS A 295 17.61 1.19 20.36
C LYS A 295 16.87 2.03 21.38
N LEU A 296 15.61 1.69 21.68
CA LEU A 296 14.80 2.44 22.66
C LEU A 296 15.55 2.48 24.00
N GLU A 297 16.24 3.57 24.21
CA GLU A 297 16.80 3.92 25.51
C GLU A 297 15.71 4.54 26.37
N THR A 298 15.97 4.72 27.66
CA THR A 298 14.94 5.16 28.64
C THR A 298 14.29 6.50 28.30
N ASP A 299 14.90 7.32 27.46
CA ASP A 299 14.44 8.67 27.10
C ASP A 299 13.89 8.76 25.66
N ASP A 300 13.90 7.65 24.90
CA ASP A 300 13.41 7.60 23.53
C ASP A 300 11.88 7.52 23.49
N LYS A 301 11.28 8.25 22.55
CA LYS A 301 9.85 8.24 22.32
C LYS A 301 9.50 7.31 21.16
N PRO A 302 8.42 6.53 21.29
CA PRO A 302 7.94 5.74 20.16
C PRO A 302 7.43 6.64 19.03
N ALA A 303 7.62 6.22 17.78
CA ALA A 303 6.90 6.81 16.66
C ALA A 303 5.44 6.38 16.72
N TYR A 304 4.51 7.26 16.34
CA TYR A 304 3.11 6.89 16.28
C TYR A 304 2.32 7.68 15.25
N THR A 305 1.22 7.10 14.81
CA THR A 305 0.22 7.73 13.95
C THR A 305 -1.15 7.50 14.54
N LEU A 306 -1.94 8.57 14.64
CA LEU A 306 -3.34 8.55 15.09
C LEU A 306 -4.21 9.11 13.98
N GLY A 307 -5.33 8.46 13.69
CA GLY A 307 -6.22 8.93 12.65
C GLY A 307 -7.70 8.71 12.96
N ALA A 308 -8.52 9.57 12.38
CA ALA A 308 -9.96 9.46 12.37
C ALA A 308 -10.49 9.66 10.96
N GLN A 309 -11.51 8.90 10.60
CA GLN A 309 -12.15 8.97 9.29
C GLN A 309 -13.65 9.03 9.45
N TRP A 310 -14.28 9.89 8.68
CA TRP A 310 -15.74 9.95 8.50
C TRP A 310 -16.07 9.64 7.06
N MET A 311 -17.06 8.80 6.84
CA MET A 311 -17.58 8.46 5.51
C MET A 311 -19.09 8.61 5.47
N ILE A 312 -19.60 9.03 4.31
CA ILE A 312 -21.00 9.05 3.97
C ILE A 312 -21.17 8.74 2.49
N GLY A 313 -22.25 8.07 2.13
CA GLY A 313 -22.47 7.73 0.74
C GLY A 313 -23.93 7.65 0.36
N SER A 314 -24.14 7.66 -0.95
CA SER A 314 -25.38 7.36 -1.66
C SER A 314 -25.15 6.18 -2.61
N GLU A 315 -26.13 5.85 -3.41
CA GLU A 315 -25.96 4.83 -4.47
C GLU A 315 -24.98 5.24 -5.57
N GLN A 316 -24.73 6.56 -5.73
CA GLN A 316 -23.90 7.10 -6.81
C GLN A 316 -22.54 7.66 -6.32
N HIS A 317 -22.48 8.19 -5.11
CA HIS A 317 -21.30 8.86 -4.60
C HIS A 317 -21.00 8.44 -3.18
N ARG A 318 -19.71 8.30 -2.87
CA ARG A 318 -19.19 8.11 -1.52
C ARG A 318 -18.16 9.18 -1.22
N HIS A 319 -18.30 9.81 -0.08
CA HIS A 319 -17.42 10.85 0.42
C HIS A 319 -16.71 10.35 1.66
N SER A 320 -15.44 10.69 1.81
CA SER A 320 -14.69 10.45 3.04
C SER A 320 -13.82 11.65 3.40
N ILE A 321 -13.74 11.93 4.68
CA ILE A 321 -12.80 12.89 5.28
C ILE A 321 -11.95 12.12 6.25
N THR A 322 -10.64 12.28 6.15
CA THR A 322 -9.65 11.67 7.06
C THR A 322 -8.78 12.77 7.65
N VAL A 323 -8.57 12.72 8.95
CA VAL A 323 -7.60 13.55 9.67
C VAL A 323 -6.62 12.62 10.35
N GLU A 324 -5.32 12.88 10.20
CA GLU A 324 -4.25 12.06 10.71
C GLU A 324 -3.14 12.93 11.32
N TYR A 325 -2.70 12.55 12.51
CA TYR A 325 -1.52 13.11 13.16
C TYR A 325 -0.45 12.02 13.28
N SER A 326 0.76 12.33 12.82
CA SER A 326 1.90 11.42 12.84
C SER A 326 3.08 12.08 13.54
N GLN A 327 3.70 11.36 14.47
CA GLN A 327 4.92 11.76 15.13
C GLN A 327 6.02 10.75 14.84
N LEU A 328 7.08 11.21 14.18
CA LEU A 328 8.26 10.42 13.82
C LEU A 328 9.50 10.83 14.62
N ASP A 329 9.38 11.87 15.46
CA ASP A 329 10.45 12.34 16.33
C ASP A 329 10.61 11.38 17.53
N GLY A 330 11.69 10.60 17.55
CA GLY A 330 12.03 9.66 18.61
C GLY A 330 12.67 10.30 19.85
N GLY A 331 12.85 11.62 19.90
CA GLY A 331 13.53 12.31 20.99
C GLY A 331 14.78 13.09 20.56
N GLU A 332 15.60 13.56 21.52
CA GLU A 332 16.68 14.50 21.18
C GLU A 332 17.76 13.92 20.28
N GLU A 333 18.08 12.65 20.40
CA GLU A 333 19.18 12.01 19.67
C GLU A 333 18.69 10.88 18.76
N HIS A 334 17.39 10.53 18.79
CA HIS A 334 16.88 9.35 18.13
C HIS A 334 15.96 9.66 16.95
N ASP A 335 16.12 8.92 15.85
CA ASP A 335 15.27 8.90 14.67
C ASP A 335 14.71 7.48 14.50
N PHE A 336 13.40 7.29 14.49
CA PHE A 336 12.76 5.99 14.36
C PHE A 336 13.29 5.15 13.17
N TYR A 337 13.72 5.81 12.10
CA TYR A 337 14.26 5.14 10.92
C TYR A 337 15.79 5.07 10.88
N ALA A 338 16.50 5.58 11.91
CA ALA A 338 17.95 5.54 11.92
C ALA A 338 18.47 4.14 12.26
N LEU A 339 19.39 3.63 11.46
CA LEU A 339 20.13 2.39 11.72
C LEU A 339 21.31 2.64 12.65
N ASP A 340 21.96 3.78 12.48
CA ASP A 340 23.06 4.27 13.30
C ASP A 340 23.13 5.80 13.21
N ASP A 341 22.81 6.48 14.30
CA ASP A 341 22.79 7.95 14.36
C ASP A 341 24.15 8.57 14.07
N ASN A 342 25.24 7.88 14.44
CA ASN A 342 26.59 8.36 14.20
C ASN A 342 27.05 8.24 12.74
N GLN A 343 26.49 7.29 11.98
CA GLN A 343 26.89 7.02 10.61
C GLN A 343 25.87 7.53 9.57
N ARG A 344 24.83 8.20 9.99
CA ARG A 344 23.74 8.71 9.13
C ARG A 344 23.13 7.62 8.22
N GLN A 345 22.94 6.43 8.77
CA GLN A 345 22.35 5.31 8.07
C GLN A 345 20.90 5.17 8.47
N TYR A 346 20.04 4.91 7.49
CA TYR A 346 18.60 4.91 7.68
C TYR A 346 17.96 3.71 6.99
N PHE A 347 16.75 3.35 7.44
CA PHE A 347 15.91 2.38 6.75
C PHE A 347 15.37 2.99 5.46
N LEU A 348 16.11 2.84 4.36
CA LEU A 348 15.79 3.40 3.04
C LEU A 348 15.80 2.28 2.00
N ASN A 349 14.97 2.42 0.98
CA ASN A 349 15.06 1.66 -0.26
C ASN A 349 15.12 2.64 -1.42
N HIS A 350 16.20 2.62 -2.19
CA HIS A 350 16.50 3.62 -3.21
C HIS A 350 16.33 5.06 -2.67
N GLN A 351 16.99 5.34 -1.54
CA GLN A 351 17.01 6.63 -0.84
C GLN A 351 15.65 7.12 -0.30
N ARG A 352 14.59 6.31 -0.39
CA ARG A 352 13.28 6.63 0.16
C ARG A 352 12.92 5.71 1.32
N ASN A 353 12.24 6.28 2.31
CA ASN A 353 11.74 5.53 3.44
C ASN A 353 10.63 4.56 2.99
N PRO A 354 10.70 3.27 3.27
CA PRO A 354 9.64 2.32 2.95
C PRO A 354 8.32 2.58 3.71
N GLY A 355 8.38 3.28 4.84
CA GLY A 355 7.23 3.64 5.67
C GLY A 355 6.65 5.02 5.32
N SER A 356 6.80 5.97 6.23
CA SER A 356 6.18 7.29 6.13
C SER A 356 6.75 8.16 5.00
N PRO A 357 5.90 8.88 4.25
CA PRO A 357 6.33 9.86 3.26
C PRO A 357 6.68 11.23 3.87
N PHE A 358 6.49 11.39 5.19
CA PHE A 358 6.77 12.64 5.89
C PHE A 358 8.26 12.77 6.24
N PRO A 359 8.74 14.01 6.46
CA PRO A 359 10.12 14.21 6.89
C PRO A 359 10.41 13.41 8.17
N ARG A 360 11.63 12.91 8.26
CA ARG A 360 12.09 12.22 9.47
C ARG A 360 12.19 13.23 10.62
N LYS A 361 12.05 12.77 11.86
CA LYS A 361 12.06 13.63 13.05
C LYS A 361 11.03 14.78 12.98
N SER A 362 9.85 14.51 12.45
CA SER A 362 8.78 15.50 12.31
C SER A 362 7.50 15.10 13.02
N GLU A 363 6.73 16.14 13.35
CA GLU A 363 5.31 16.05 13.68
C GLU A 363 4.52 16.51 12.45
N THR A 364 3.54 15.73 12.03
CA THR A 364 2.75 16.05 10.83
C THR A 364 1.27 15.93 11.11
N LEU A 365 0.53 16.98 10.79
CA LEU A 365 -0.93 16.96 10.71
C LEU A 365 -1.33 16.92 9.25
N SER A 366 -2.17 15.96 8.89
CA SER A 366 -2.72 15.83 7.55
C SER A 366 -4.23 15.70 7.56
N ALA A 367 -4.87 16.18 6.51
CA ALA A 367 -6.29 16.03 6.27
C ALA A 367 -6.54 15.74 4.80
N SER A 368 -7.44 14.82 4.51
CA SER A 368 -7.83 14.54 3.14
C SER A 368 -9.34 14.42 2.99
N TYR A 369 -9.80 14.81 1.81
CA TYR A 369 -11.15 14.56 1.32
C TYR A 369 -11.07 13.69 0.07
N ARG A 370 -11.90 12.66 0.02
CA ARG A 370 -12.04 11.79 -1.16
C ARG A 370 -13.50 11.63 -1.51
N GLN A 371 -13.79 11.73 -2.79
CA GLN A 371 -15.08 11.37 -3.38
C GLN A 371 -14.84 10.30 -4.43
N PHE A 372 -15.59 9.22 -4.36
CA PHE A 372 -15.64 8.18 -5.38
C PHE A 372 -17.07 8.08 -5.92
N SER A 373 -17.21 7.96 -7.22
CA SER A 373 -18.49 7.87 -7.91
C SER A 373 -18.66 6.50 -8.57
N ALA A 374 -19.91 6.10 -8.73
CA ALA A 374 -20.27 4.81 -9.33
C ALA A 374 -19.80 4.64 -10.79
N ASP A 375 -19.56 5.73 -11.50
CA ASP A 375 -19.01 5.76 -12.86
C ASP A 375 -17.48 5.62 -12.93
N GLY A 376 -16.80 5.56 -11.76
CA GLY A 376 -15.33 5.49 -11.66
C GLY A 376 -14.64 6.85 -11.63
N SER A 377 -15.40 7.96 -11.63
CA SER A 377 -14.82 9.28 -11.42
C SER A 377 -14.46 9.50 -9.95
N ALA A 378 -13.39 10.27 -9.68
CA ALA A 378 -12.95 10.53 -8.32
C ALA A 378 -12.39 11.94 -8.15
N TRP A 379 -12.57 12.50 -6.94
CA TRP A 379 -11.84 13.64 -6.42
C TRP A 379 -11.04 13.26 -5.20
N ILE A 380 -9.80 13.73 -5.12
CA ILE A 380 -8.95 13.60 -3.93
C ILE A 380 -8.35 14.97 -3.66
N ALA A 381 -8.50 15.46 -2.43
CA ALA A 381 -7.79 16.62 -1.93
C ALA A 381 -7.05 16.23 -0.65
N LEU A 382 -5.79 16.63 -0.50
CA LEU A 382 -4.96 16.37 0.66
C LEU A 382 -4.23 17.65 1.04
N LEU A 383 -4.18 17.92 2.33
CA LEU A 383 -3.38 18.98 2.94
C LEU A 383 -2.55 18.33 4.05
N SER A 384 -1.29 18.69 4.15
CA SER A 384 -0.45 18.32 5.29
C SER A 384 0.52 19.44 5.67
N ARG A 385 0.81 19.51 6.95
CA ARG A 385 1.84 20.37 7.48
C ARG A 385 2.73 19.58 8.43
N SER A 386 3.99 19.51 8.09
CA SER A 386 5.04 18.90 8.90
C SER A 386 5.86 19.99 9.59
N LYS A 387 6.19 19.76 10.85
CA LYS A 387 7.17 20.55 11.60
C LYS A 387 8.31 19.62 12.00
N GLU A 388 9.52 19.93 11.55
CA GLU A 388 10.72 19.21 11.90
C GLU A 388 11.31 19.75 13.22
N LYS A 389 12.17 18.97 13.84
CA LYS A 389 12.80 19.32 15.11
C LYS A 389 13.66 20.59 15.07
N ASN A 390 14.26 20.91 13.93
CA ASN A 390 15.03 22.13 13.68
C ASN A 390 14.14 23.37 13.44
N ASP A 391 12.82 23.29 13.72
CA ASP A 391 11.79 24.27 13.42
C ASP A 391 11.50 24.49 11.93
N ASP A 392 12.10 23.74 11.04
CA ASP A 392 11.72 23.74 9.63
C ASP A 392 10.29 23.24 9.45
N THR A 393 9.57 23.87 8.55
CA THR A 393 8.20 23.50 8.23
C THR A 393 8.06 23.13 6.77
N LEU A 394 7.20 22.14 6.48
CA LEU A 394 6.84 21.77 5.12
C LEU A 394 5.32 21.67 5.03
N SER A 395 4.73 22.54 4.25
CA SER A 395 3.30 22.52 3.90
C SER A 395 3.13 21.87 2.53
N ARG A 396 2.18 20.97 2.42
CA ARG A 396 1.89 20.23 1.18
C ARG A 396 0.40 20.28 0.89
N ALA A 397 0.05 20.45 -0.39
CA ALA A 397 -1.32 20.31 -0.86
C ALA A 397 -1.35 19.47 -2.14
N LEU A 398 -2.39 18.66 -2.29
CA LEU A 398 -2.67 17.88 -3.49
C LEU A 398 -4.13 18.02 -3.83
N LEU A 399 -4.42 18.28 -5.11
CA LEU A 399 -5.76 18.16 -5.68
C LEU A 399 -5.68 17.24 -6.89
N ARG A 400 -6.50 16.19 -6.91
CA ARG A 400 -6.52 15.19 -7.98
C ARG A 400 -7.92 14.97 -8.48
N ARG A 401 -8.08 14.91 -9.80
CA ARG A 401 -9.30 14.50 -10.48
C ARG A 401 -9.01 13.30 -11.37
N THR A 402 -9.81 12.24 -11.21
CA THR A 402 -9.83 11.09 -12.12
C THR A 402 -11.15 11.05 -12.86
N GLU A 403 -11.11 10.84 -14.17
CA GLU A 403 -12.26 10.77 -15.06
C GLU A 403 -12.18 9.55 -15.97
N PRO A 404 -13.24 8.76 -16.11
CA PRO A 404 -13.37 7.79 -17.17
C PRO A 404 -13.43 8.48 -18.54
N ALA A 405 -12.48 8.17 -19.41
CA ALA A 405 -12.43 8.71 -20.76
C ALA A 405 -11.69 7.75 -21.70
N PHE A 406 -12.07 7.71 -22.97
CA PHE A 406 -11.40 6.91 -24.01
C PHE A 406 -11.26 5.42 -23.64
N SER A 407 -12.26 4.83 -22.99
CA SER A 407 -12.25 3.46 -22.45
C SER A 407 -11.15 3.21 -21.40
N GLY A 408 -10.68 4.23 -20.75
CA GLY A 408 -9.67 4.19 -19.68
C GLY A 408 -9.98 5.22 -18.60
N LEU A 409 -9.00 5.48 -17.75
CA LEU A 409 -9.04 6.49 -16.71
C LEU A 409 -7.99 7.55 -17.01
N ILE A 410 -8.39 8.82 -17.00
CA ILE A 410 -7.46 9.97 -17.07
C ILE A 410 -7.41 10.63 -15.71
N THR A 411 -6.22 10.90 -15.22
CA THR A 411 -6.02 11.55 -13.92
C THR A 411 -5.16 12.79 -14.08
N LEU A 412 -5.67 13.92 -13.59
CA LEU A 412 -4.94 15.17 -13.43
C LEU A 412 -4.69 15.40 -11.94
N SER A 413 -3.44 15.70 -11.57
CA SER A 413 -3.05 16.07 -10.21
C SER A 413 -2.34 17.41 -10.22
N LEU A 414 -2.64 18.24 -9.22
CA LEU A 414 -1.96 19.48 -8.91
C LEU A 414 -1.39 19.34 -7.50
N GLN A 415 -0.11 19.64 -7.32
CA GLN A 415 0.53 19.70 -6.01
C GLN A 415 1.06 21.09 -5.74
N TYR A 416 1.13 21.44 -4.46
CA TYR A 416 1.76 22.66 -3.96
C TYR A 416 2.65 22.29 -2.78
N LEU A 417 3.87 22.82 -2.76
CA LEU A 417 4.87 22.63 -1.73
C LEU A 417 5.38 23.98 -1.28
N ASP A 418 5.46 24.19 0.04
CA ASP A 418 6.00 25.39 0.65
C ASP A 418 6.74 25.04 1.94
N GLY A 419 7.96 25.50 2.08
CA GLY A 419 8.81 25.20 3.24
C GLY A 419 10.27 25.56 3.01
N SER A 420 11.13 25.19 3.94
CA SER A 420 12.55 25.59 3.94
C SER A 420 13.32 25.19 2.68
N SER A 421 12.91 24.12 2.01
CA SER A 421 13.52 23.60 0.76
C SER A 421 12.68 23.89 -0.49
N TYR A 422 11.50 24.47 -0.35
CA TYR A 422 10.55 24.74 -1.43
C TYR A 422 9.96 26.13 -1.27
N ASP A 423 10.06 26.98 -2.27
CA ASP A 423 9.57 28.36 -2.27
C ASP A 423 8.26 28.47 -3.07
N GLY A 424 7.19 27.90 -2.53
CA GLY A 424 5.87 27.95 -3.15
C GLY A 424 5.79 27.20 -4.49
N GLU A 425 6.38 26.03 -4.60
CA GLU A 425 6.44 25.27 -5.84
C GLU A 425 5.10 24.62 -6.17
N VAL A 426 4.69 24.75 -7.44
CA VAL A 426 3.49 24.12 -7.99
C VAL A 426 3.90 23.05 -9.00
N GLY A 427 3.40 21.85 -8.85
CA GLY A 427 3.61 20.75 -9.78
C GLY A 427 2.31 20.26 -10.39
N VAL A 428 2.38 19.82 -11.66
CA VAL A 428 1.25 19.27 -12.41
C VAL A 428 1.60 17.87 -12.89
N GLN A 429 0.70 16.91 -12.70
CA GLN A 429 0.83 15.56 -13.22
C GLN A 429 -0.39 15.19 -14.04
N LEU A 430 -0.17 14.58 -15.20
CA LEU A 430 -1.20 13.97 -16.04
C LEU A 430 -0.87 12.50 -16.23
N SER A 431 -1.88 11.64 -16.04
CA SER A 431 -1.72 10.21 -16.34
C SER A 431 -2.95 9.60 -16.98
N ALA A 432 -2.76 8.50 -17.67
CA ALA A 432 -3.83 7.73 -18.28
C ALA A 432 -3.56 6.23 -18.11
N GLU A 433 -4.63 5.47 -17.88
CA GLU A 433 -4.60 4.03 -17.67
C GLU A 433 -5.69 3.34 -18.49
N TRP A 434 -5.33 2.24 -19.12
CA TRP A 434 -6.26 1.35 -19.83
C TRP A 434 -6.10 -0.09 -19.35
N ARG A 435 -7.22 -0.82 -19.30
CA ARG A 435 -7.27 -2.26 -18.98
C ARG A 435 -8.03 -3.00 -20.06
N PHE A 436 -7.47 -4.13 -20.54
CA PHE A 436 -8.00 -4.95 -21.63
C PHE A 436 -8.04 -6.43 -21.26
#